data_d68464fad36dc397739d991cdb387296
#
_entry.id   d68464fad36dc397739d991cdb387296
#
_cell.length_a   1.000
_cell.length_b   1.000
_cell.length_c   1.000
_cell.angle_alpha   90.00
_cell.angle_beta   90.00
_cell.angle_gamma   90.00
#
_symmetry.space_group_name_H-M   'P 1'
#
loop_
_entity.id
_entity.type
_entity.pdbx_description
1 polymer ?
#
loop_
_entity_poly.entity_id
_entity_poly.type
_entity_poly.pdbx_seq_one_letter_code
_entity_poly.pdbx_strand_id
1 'polypeptide(L)'
;MRLIARLAVVGALVASIGAGALSGMPANGATLRRQKMLAWVNEVRHKHGVAPLKMSPHVVDLAHDHNLLMARKNRLFHTKDLGSKLRVNWWCWGENIGVGTKPWGLFKAYMASPEHRANILGRGYDHVGINFVVRRGVMWSTMDFYG
;
A
#
# COMPACT_ATOMS: atom_id res chain seq x y z
N MET A 1 -33.16 30.89 -17.81
CA MET A 1 -33.41 29.45 -17.76
C MET A 1 -32.77 28.76 -18.96
N ARG A 2 -31.84 27.89 -18.78
CA ARG A 2 -31.50 26.84 -19.73
C ARG A 2 -30.56 27.12 -20.87
N LEU A 3 -29.34 27.47 -20.58
CA LEU A 3 -28.31 27.47 -21.64
C LEU A 3 -26.93 26.99 -21.14
N ILE A 4 -26.94 26.09 -20.20
CA ILE A 4 -25.71 25.68 -19.53
C ILE A 4 -25.11 24.37 -20.07
N ALA A 5 -25.84 23.70 -20.95
CA ALA A 5 -25.45 22.36 -21.42
C ALA A 5 -24.44 22.35 -22.58
N ARG A 6 -23.97 23.48 -23.07
CA ARG A 6 -23.19 23.49 -24.32
C ARG A 6 -21.68 23.72 -24.13
N LEU A 7 -21.25 24.08 -22.96
CA LEU A 7 -19.82 24.30 -22.71
C LEU A 7 -19.04 23.05 -22.25
N ALA A 8 -19.70 22.02 -21.87
CA ALA A 8 -19.06 20.81 -21.38
C ALA A 8 -18.33 19.99 -22.46
N VAL A 9 -18.71 20.16 -23.72
CA VAL A 9 -18.17 19.33 -24.80
C VAL A 9 -16.77 19.73 -25.22
N VAL A 10 -16.43 20.99 -25.14
CA VAL A 10 -15.11 21.48 -25.57
C VAL A 10 -14.00 21.12 -24.55
N GLY A 11 -14.35 21.09 -23.29
CA GLY A 11 -13.37 20.73 -22.25
C GLY A 11 -12.97 19.25 -22.26
N ALA A 12 -13.87 18.39 -22.70
CA ALA A 12 -13.62 16.94 -22.71
C ALA A 12 -12.58 16.52 -23.78
N LEU A 13 -12.51 17.25 -24.86
CA LEU A 13 -11.60 16.90 -25.97
C LEU A 13 -10.14 17.23 -25.63
N VAL A 14 -9.91 18.26 -24.85
CA VAL A 14 -8.54 18.65 -24.42
C VAL A 14 -8.04 17.75 -23.31
N ALA A 15 -8.94 17.29 -22.43
CA ALA A 15 -8.57 16.38 -21.35
C ALA A 15 -8.17 14.98 -21.87
N SER A 16 -8.75 14.51 -22.96
CA SER A 16 -8.43 13.19 -23.52
C SER A 16 -7.03 13.13 -24.16
N ILE A 17 -6.52 14.24 -24.67
CA ILE A 17 -5.15 14.27 -25.23
C ILE A 17 -4.11 14.28 -24.11
N GLY A 18 -4.38 14.94 -23.01
CA GLY A 18 -3.50 14.94 -21.84
C GLY A 18 -3.45 13.61 -21.09
N ALA A 19 -4.58 12.91 -21.01
CA ALA A 19 -4.65 11.61 -20.35
C ALA A 19 -3.90 10.51 -21.13
N GLY A 20 -3.91 10.56 -22.45
CA GLY A 20 -3.17 9.62 -23.28
C GLY A 20 -1.65 9.71 -23.10
N ALA A 21 -1.11 10.90 -22.88
CA ALA A 21 0.32 11.09 -22.64
C ALA A 21 0.77 10.60 -21.25
N LEU A 22 -0.13 10.61 -20.24
CA LEU A 22 0.15 10.10 -18.91
C LEU A 22 -0.03 8.58 -18.80
N SER A 23 -0.84 8.00 -19.66
CA SER A 23 -1.07 6.54 -19.70
C SER A 23 0.14 5.76 -20.20
N GLY A 24 1.10 6.41 -20.81
CA GLY A 24 2.32 5.79 -21.32
C GLY A 24 3.52 5.85 -20.36
N MET A 25 3.41 6.49 -19.19
CA MET A 25 4.48 6.43 -18.21
C MET A 25 4.46 5.05 -17.55
N PRO A 26 5.52 4.25 -17.66
CA PRO A 26 5.58 2.96 -17.00
C PRO A 26 5.39 3.20 -15.49
N ALA A 27 4.41 2.52 -14.90
CA ALA A 27 4.29 2.48 -13.46
C ALA A 27 5.67 2.09 -12.92
N ASN A 28 6.29 2.95 -12.10
CA ASN A 28 7.62 2.64 -11.61
C ASN A 28 7.55 1.29 -10.86
N GLY A 29 8.63 0.52 -10.88
CA GLY A 29 8.65 -0.84 -10.33
C GLY A 29 8.22 -0.90 -8.85
N ALA A 30 8.31 0.21 -8.11
CA ALA A 30 7.82 0.32 -6.73
C ALA A 30 6.29 0.28 -6.67
N THR A 31 5.61 1.03 -7.52
CA THR A 31 4.14 1.04 -7.61
C THR A 31 3.62 -0.35 -8.00
N LEU A 32 4.22 -0.98 -8.99
CA LEU A 32 3.82 -2.33 -9.41
C LEU A 32 4.00 -3.36 -8.29
N ARG A 33 5.08 -3.29 -7.50
CA ARG A 33 5.30 -4.19 -6.36
C ARG A 33 4.23 -4.01 -5.28
N ARG A 34 3.84 -2.77 -4.96
CA ARG A 34 2.77 -2.48 -4.00
C ARG A 34 1.42 -3.04 -4.46
N GLN A 35 1.07 -2.81 -5.72
CA GLN A 35 -0.18 -3.31 -6.31
C GLN A 35 -0.25 -4.85 -6.29
N LYS A 36 0.84 -5.52 -6.65
CA LYS A 36 0.91 -6.99 -6.59
C LYS A 36 0.74 -7.50 -5.15
N MET A 37 1.42 -6.90 -4.18
CA MET A 37 1.26 -7.29 -2.77
C MET A 37 -0.18 -7.10 -2.31
N LEU A 38 -0.80 -5.97 -2.62
CA LEU A 38 -2.20 -5.72 -2.26
C LEU A 38 -3.14 -6.74 -2.92
N ALA A 39 -2.90 -7.10 -4.17
CA ALA A 39 -3.71 -8.09 -4.87
C ALA A 39 -3.64 -9.47 -4.18
N TRP A 40 -2.46 -9.95 -3.82
CA TRP A 40 -2.30 -11.22 -3.10
C TRP A 40 -2.94 -11.20 -1.72
N VAL A 41 -2.79 -10.10 -0.99
CA VAL A 41 -3.43 -9.90 0.31
C VAL A 41 -4.95 -9.95 0.16
N ASN A 42 -5.51 -9.23 -0.80
CA ASN A 42 -6.96 -9.20 -1.00
C ASN A 42 -7.51 -10.53 -1.52
N GLU A 43 -6.74 -11.27 -2.32
CA GLU A 43 -7.10 -12.63 -2.73
C GLU A 43 -7.22 -13.56 -1.52
N VAL A 44 -6.23 -13.55 -0.62
CA VAL A 44 -6.27 -14.37 0.59
C VAL A 44 -7.39 -13.91 1.52
N ARG A 45 -7.59 -12.62 1.72
CA ARG A 45 -8.71 -12.08 2.51
C ARG A 45 -10.04 -12.57 1.96
N HIS A 46 -10.26 -12.48 0.66
CA HIS A 46 -11.47 -12.98 0.01
C HIS A 46 -11.68 -14.48 0.28
N LYS A 47 -10.64 -15.31 0.12
CA LYS A 47 -10.70 -16.76 0.42
C LYS A 47 -11.09 -17.08 1.87
N HIS A 48 -10.86 -16.13 2.80
CA HIS A 48 -11.21 -16.27 4.21
C HIS A 48 -12.48 -15.48 4.61
N GLY A 49 -13.25 -14.99 3.64
CA GLY A 49 -14.47 -14.23 3.90
C GLY A 49 -14.21 -12.92 4.65
N VAL A 50 -13.08 -12.26 4.35
CA VAL A 50 -12.69 -10.96 4.91
C VAL A 50 -12.75 -9.90 3.81
N ALA A 51 -13.30 -8.73 4.13
CA ALA A 51 -13.41 -7.61 3.18
C ALA A 51 -12.03 -7.17 2.65
N PRO A 52 -11.93 -6.73 1.38
CA PRO A 52 -10.68 -6.30 0.80
C PRO A 52 -10.18 -5.00 1.44
N LEU A 53 -8.86 -4.84 1.49
CA LEU A 53 -8.20 -3.61 1.91
C LEU A 53 -8.08 -2.62 0.74
N LYS A 54 -8.12 -1.33 1.07
CA LYS A 54 -7.83 -0.23 0.15
C LYS A 54 -6.44 0.33 0.44
N MET A 55 -5.69 0.67 -0.62
CA MET A 55 -4.40 1.34 -0.45
C MET A 55 -4.61 2.77 0.04
N SER A 56 -3.93 3.15 1.11
CA SER A 56 -3.90 4.51 1.64
C SER A 56 -2.61 5.21 1.22
N PRO A 57 -2.64 6.20 0.30
CA PRO A 57 -1.41 6.87 -0.18
C PRO A 57 -0.60 7.49 0.94
N HIS A 58 -1.25 8.17 1.87
CA HIS A 58 -0.58 8.78 3.02
C HIS A 58 0.15 7.75 3.90
N VAL A 59 -0.46 6.59 4.13
CA VAL A 59 0.16 5.52 4.94
C VAL A 59 1.24 4.77 4.13
N VAL A 60 1.16 4.77 2.80
CA VAL A 60 2.28 4.32 1.94
C VAL A 60 3.54 5.16 2.16
N ASP A 61 3.40 6.47 2.32
CA ASP A 61 4.53 7.37 2.59
C ASP A 61 5.10 7.12 3.99
N LEU A 62 4.25 6.90 4.99
CA LEU A 62 4.67 6.52 6.34
C LEU A 62 5.48 5.21 6.32
N ALA A 63 4.98 4.19 5.64
CA ALA A 63 5.66 2.91 5.47
C ALA A 63 6.99 3.07 4.70
N HIS A 64 7.06 4.01 3.73
CA HIS A 64 8.31 4.33 3.03
C HIS A 64 9.37 4.87 3.97
N ASP A 65 9.03 5.88 4.76
CA ASP A 65 9.95 6.52 5.70
C ASP A 65 10.47 5.52 6.75
N HIS A 66 9.60 4.64 7.22
CA HIS A 66 9.98 3.58 8.14
C HIS A 66 10.93 2.56 7.50
N ASN A 67 10.67 2.13 6.26
CA ASN A 67 11.59 1.26 5.52
C ASN A 67 12.97 1.90 5.32
N LEU A 68 13.02 3.20 4.98
CA LEU A 68 14.28 3.92 4.86
C LEU A 68 15.06 3.93 6.19
N LEU A 69 14.36 4.12 7.30
CA LEU A 69 14.97 4.13 8.62
C LEU A 69 15.51 2.74 9.00
N MET A 70 14.74 1.68 8.81
CA MET A 70 15.19 0.30 9.03
C MET A 70 16.39 -0.05 8.14
N ALA A 71 16.33 0.31 6.85
CA ALA A 71 17.42 0.06 5.90
C ALA A 71 18.71 0.82 6.24
N ARG A 72 18.60 2.06 6.76
CA ARG A 72 19.76 2.83 7.25
C ARG A 72 20.38 2.19 8.48
N LYS A 73 19.55 1.75 9.43
CA LYS A 73 20.00 1.11 10.67
C LYS A 73 20.36 -0.37 10.48
N ASN A 74 20.11 -0.93 9.31
CA ASN A 74 20.27 -2.36 8.99
C ASN A 74 19.64 -3.28 10.06
N ARG A 75 18.43 -2.93 10.52
CA ARG A 75 17.73 -3.65 11.59
C ARG A 75 16.22 -3.52 11.42
N LEU A 76 15.48 -4.63 11.63
CA LEU A 76 14.02 -4.63 11.75
C LEU A 76 13.59 -4.13 13.12
N PHE A 77 12.63 -3.23 13.16
CA PHE A 77 11.93 -2.78 14.37
C PHE A 77 10.61 -2.14 13.96
N HIS A 78 9.60 -2.28 14.81
CA HIS A 78 8.29 -1.70 14.57
C HIS A 78 8.29 -0.18 14.65
N THR A 79 7.33 0.44 13.95
CA THR A 79 7.11 1.88 14.01
C THR A 79 6.67 2.27 15.41
N LYS A 80 7.48 3.08 16.10
CA LYS A 80 7.11 3.62 17.40
C LYS A 80 5.91 4.56 17.24
N ASP A 81 4.89 4.40 18.10
CA ASP A 81 3.68 5.22 18.14
C ASP A 81 2.94 5.27 16.79
N LEU A 82 2.82 4.12 16.12
CA LEU A 82 2.20 4.01 14.79
C LEU A 82 0.82 4.67 14.76
N GLY A 83 -0.06 4.37 15.72
CA GLY A 83 -1.40 4.94 15.77
C GLY A 83 -1.43 6.47 15.67
N SER A 84 -0.52 7.15 16.38
CA SER A 84 -0.40 8.62 16.30
C SER A 84 0.13 9.10 14.95
N LYS A 85 0.94 8.30 14.29
CA LYS A 85 1.55 8.65 12.98
C LYS A 85 0.64 8.44 11.80
N LEU A 86 -0.37 7.59 11.94
CA LEU A 86 -1.35 7.36 10.88
C LEU A 86 -2.09 8.63 10.47
N ARG A 87 -2.30 9.58 11.39
CA ARG A 87 -2.97 10.88 11.14
C ARG A 87 -4.32 10.74 10.44
N VAL A 88 -5.03 9.66 10.70
CA VAL A 88 -6.38 9.34 10.25
C VAL A 88 -7.21 8.92 11.44
N ASN A 89 -8.53 8.96 11.35
CA ASN A 89 -9.38 8.33 12.34
C ASN A 89 -9.23 6.81 12.22
N TRP A 90 -8.99 6.14 13.32
CA TRP A 90 -8.85 4.70 13.40
C TRP A 90 -9.41 4.18 14.73
N TRP A 91 -9.86 2.95 14.74
CA TRP A 91 -10.25 2.22 15.93
C TRP A 91 -9.36 1.00 16.20
N CYS A 92 -8.65 0.53 15.18
CA CYS A 92 -7.58 -0.46 15.31
C CYS A 92 -6.47 -0.23 14.26
N TRP A 93 -5.29 -0.69 14.58
CA TRP A 93 -4.15 -0.65 13.68
C TRP A 93 -3.23 -1.85 13.90
N GLY A 94 -2.39 -2.15 12.94
CA GLY A 94 -1.37 -3.19 12.99
C GLY A 94 -0.25 -2.94 12.00
N GLU A 95 0.87 -3.62 12.17
CA GLU A 95 2.03 -3.48 11.30
C GLU A 95 2.66 -4.84 11.00
N ASN A 96 3.00 -5.08 9.73
CA ASN A 96 3.89 -6.14 9.31
C ASN A 96 5.17 -5.54 8.73
N ILE A 97 6.32 -5.97 9.24
CA ILE A 97 7.64 -5.58 8.73
C ILE A 97 8.42 -6.83 8.33
N GLY A 98 9.32 -6.67 7.35
CA GLY A 98 10.15 -7.81 6.92
C GLY A 98 11.26 -7.41 5.97
N VAL A 99 12.19 -8.34 5.79
CA VAL A 99 13.26 -8.24 4.81
C VAL A 99 13.26 -9.45 3.89
N GLY A 100 13.64 -9.24 2.64
CA GLY A 100 13.70 -10.31 1.64
C GLY A 100 14.35 -9.83 0.36
N THR A 101 14.16 -10.59 -0.71
CA THR A 101 14.68 -10.24 -2.04
C THR A 101 13.58 -9.97 -3.06
N LYS A 102 12.38 -10.52 -2.83
CA LYS A 102 11.24 -10.43 -3.75
C LYS A 102 9.94 -10.27 -2.96
N PRO A 103 8.96 -9.49 -3.46
CA PRO A 103 7.66 -9.29 -2.80
C PRO A 103 6.91 -10.59 -2.54
N TRP A 104 6.93 -11.54 -3.48
CA TRP A 104 6.27 -12.84 -3.31
C TRP A 104 6.86 -13.68 -2.17
N GLY A 105 8.19 -13.65 -2.00
CA GLY A 105 8.86 -14.31 -0.87
C GLY A 105 8.43 -13.72 0.47
N LEU A 106 8.36 -12.38 0.55
CA LEU A 106 7.87 -11.66 1.73
C LEU A 106 6.41 -12.00 2.03
N PHE A 107 5.53 -12.00 1.02
CA PHE A 107 4.14 -12.40 1.19
C PHE A 107 4.00 -13.81 1.77
N LYS A 108 4.73 -14.79 1.23
CA LYS A 108 4.71 -16.17 1.75
C LYS A 108 5.22 -16.24 3.19
N ALA A 109 6.27 -15.49 3.51
CA ALA A 109 6.81 -15.43 4.86
C ALA A 109 5.80 -14.83 5.85
N TYR A 110 5.11 -13.74 5.47
CA TYR A 110 4.05 -13.16 6.28
C TYR A 110 2.88 -14.15 6.50
N MET A 111 2.48 -14.88 5.46
CA MET A 111 1.40 -15.86 5.60
C MET A 111 1.80 -17.09 6.42
N ALA A 112 3.08 -17.43 6.47
CA ALA A 112 3.62 -18.52 7.28
C ALA A 112 3.81 -18.15 8.76
N SER A 113 3.87 -16.84 9.09
CA SER A 113 3.99 -16.34 10.45
C SER A 113 2.60 -16.08 11.05
N PRO A 114 2.22 -16.70 12.18
CA PRO A 114 0.91 -16.52 12.80
C PRO A 114 0.55 -15.04 13.05
N GLU A 115 1.48 -14.24 13.55
CA GLU A 115 1.27 -12.83 13.89
C GLU A 115 1.07 -11.97 12.64
N HIS A 116 1.94 -12.11 11.65
CA HIS A 116 1.81 -11.37 10.40
C HIS A 116 0.56 -11.79 9.62
N ARG A 117 0.24 -13.08 9.62
CA ARG A 117 -0.98 -13.60 9.01
C ARG A 117 -2.24 -13.06 9.70
N ALA A 118 -2.22 -12.95 11.03
CA ALA A 118 -3.34 -12.37 11.78
C ALA A 118 -3.61 -10.92 11.36
N ASN A 119 -2.58 -10.10 11.14
CA ASN A 119 -2.74 -8.76 10.59
C ASN A 119 -3.32 -8.78 9.17
N ILE A 120 -2.82 -9.64 8.27
CA ILE A 120 -3.35 -9.74 6.91
C ILE A 120 -4.84 -10.13 6.90
N LEU A 121 -5.27 -10.99 7.81
CA LEU A 121 -6.66 -11.47 7.91
C LEU A 121 -7.51 -10.71 8.93
N GLY A 122 -6.97 -9.65 9.53
CA GLY A 122 -7.67 -8.83 10.52
C GLY A 122 -8.97 -8.24 9.95
N ARG A 123 -10.12 -8.59 10.54
CA ARG A 123 -11.45 -8.14 10.09
C ARG A 123 -11.70 -6.67 10.39
N GLY A 124 -10.96 -6.12 11.31
CA GLY A 124 -11.06 -4.73 11.71
C GLY A 124 -10.41 -3.76 10.73
N TYR A 125 -9.58 -4.22 9.82
CA TYR A 125 -8.87 -3.35 8.88
C TYR A 125 -9.62 -3.22 7.56
N ASP A 126 -9.67 -2.00 7.03
CA ASP A 126 -10.21 -1.67 5.71
C ASP A 126 -9.20 -0.92 4.82
N HIS A 127 -8.09 -0.44 5.40
CA HIS A 127 -7.02 0.24 4.70
C HIS A 127 -5.64 -0.33 5.02
N VAL A 128 -4.71 -0.11 4.09
CA VAL A 128 -3.31 -0.48 4.27
C VAL A 128 -2.38 0.47 3.51
N GLY A 129 -1.24 0.82 4.12
CA GLY A 129 -0.10 1.40 3.43
C GLY A 129 0.96 0.33 3.21
N ILE A 130 1.30 0.03 1.96
CA ILE A 130 2.33 -0.97 1.62
C ILE A 130 3.50 -0.25 0.95
N ASN A 131 4.70 -0.48 1.45
CA ASN A 131 5.90 0.05 0.81
C ASN A 131 7.08 -0.93 0.82
N PHE A 132 7.95 -0.76 -0.17
CA PHE A 132 9.20 -1.50 -0.33
C PHE A 132 10.34 -0.53 -0.64
N VAL A 133 11.44 -0.66 0.10
CA VAL A 133 12.71 0.02 -0.19
C VAL A 133 13.76 -1.04 -0.44
N VAL A 134 14.50 -0.92 -1.54
CA VAL A 134 15.64 -1.80 -1.84
C VAL A 134 16.93 -1.06 -1.53
N ARG A 135 17.76 -1.64 -0.68
CA ARG A 135 19.08 -1.12 -0.35
C ARG A 135 20.08 -2.25 -0.28
N ARG A 136 21.19 -2.12 -1.00
CA ARG A 136 22.27 -3.15 -1.06
C ARG A 136 21.74 -4.55 -1.38
N GLY A 137 20.80 -4.66 -2.32
CA GLY A 137 20.21 -5.93 -2.73
C GLY A 137 19.15 -6.49 -1.76
N VAL A 138 18.94 -5.87 -0.61
CA VAL A 138 17.94 -6.26 0.39
C VAL A 138 16.69 -5.40 0.22
N MET A 139 15.53 -6.05 0.15
CA MET A 139 14.21 -5.41 0.12
C MET A 139 13.65 -5.34 1.53
N TRP A 140 13.42 -4.11 2.01
CA TRP A 140 12.74 -3.80 3.25
C TRP A 140 11.28 -3.56 2.97
N SER A 141 10.41 -4.13 3.78
CA SER A 141 8.96 -4.09 3.59
C SER A 141 8.25 -3.66 4.86
N THR A 142 7.28 -2.76 4.71
CA THR A 142 6.33 -2.38 5.75
C THR A 142 4.93 -2.42 5.18
N MET A 143 3.99 -2.93 5.97
CA MET A 143 2.55 -2.89 5.72
C MET A 143 1.88 -2.37 7.00
N ASP A 144 1.36 -1.15 6.94
CA ASP A 144 0.64 -0.50 8.04
C ASP A 144 -0.86 -0.60 7.78
N PHE A 145 -1.57 -1.32 8.64
CA PHE A 145 -3.02 -1.56 8.55
C PHE A 145 -3.77 -0.63 9.49
N TYR A 146 -4.97 -0.21 9.10
CA TYR A 146 -5.93 0.47 9.99
C TYR A 146 -7.38 0.27 9.53
N GLY A 147 -8.33 0.51 10.46
CA GLY A 147 -9.78 0.51 10.24
C GLY A 147 -10.50 1.33 11.27
#